data_ea50b6296448218b6d6f8d7ddf48b96a
#
_entry.id   ea50b6296448218b6d6f8d7ddf48b96a
#
_cell.length_a   1.000
_cell.length_b   1.000
_cell.length_c   1.000
_cell.angle_alpha   90.00
_cell.angle_beta   90.00
_cell.angle_gamma   90.00
#
_symmetry.space_group_name_H-M   'P 1'
#
loop_
_entity.id
_entity.type
_entity.pdbx_description
1 polymer ?
#
loop_
_entity_poly.entity_id
_entity_poly.type
_entity_poly.pdbx_seq_one_letter_code
_entity_poly.pdbx_strand_id
1 'polypeptide(L)'
;MSYAIVFSSKTGNTELLADTLHSCLPQAECCYFGNPNPAAMEADTLYVGFWTDKGKADESTSDFLKQLRGKQVFLFGTAGFGGSEEYFKKILKAVQKDLHSSNTVIGSFMCQGKMPMSVRQRYENMKKQPLHLPNLNAMIENFDKALSHPDADDLERLKQAVK
;
A
#
# COMPACT_ATOMS: atom_id res chain seq x y z
N MET A 1 -0.04 -0.36 -25.00
CA MET A 1 -0.73 -1.12 -23.94
C MET A 1 -1.27 -0.16 -22.91
N SER A 2 -2.51 -0.35 -22.51
CA SER A 2 -3.13 0.52 -21.54
C SER A 2 -2.85 0.07 -20.11
N TYR A 3 -2.72 1.02 -19.21
CA TYR A 3 -2.64 0.73 -17.78
C TYR A 3 -3.52 1.69 -16.99
N ALA A 4 -3.88 1.27 -15.79
CA ALA A 4 -4.57 2.10 -14.81
C ALA A 4 -3.80 2.09 -13.51
N ILE A 5 -3.87 3.19 -12.77
CA ILE A 5 -3.36 3.27 -11.40
C ILE A 5 -4.58 3.45 -10.50
N VAL A 6 -4.82 2.47 -9.65
CA VAL A 6 -5.97 2.43 -8.75
C VAL A 6 -5.46 2.34 -7.33
N PHE A 7 -5.90 3.22 -6.46
CA PHE A 7 -5.40 3.21 -5.09
C PHE A 7 -6.44 3.68 -4.09
N SER A 8 -6.27 3.24 -2.86
CA SER A 8 -6.97 3.75 -1.70
C SER A 8 -5.93 4.28 -0.72
N SER A 9 -6.14 5.48 -0.21
CA SER A 9 -5.18 6.13 0.69
C SER A 9 -5.91 6.73 1.89
N LYS A 10 -5.39 6.46 3.08
CA LYS A 10 -5.98 6.98 4.32
C LYS A 10 -5.25 8.23 4.81
N THR A 11 -3.92 8.26 4.69
CA THR A 11 -3.08 9.33 5.23
C THR A 11 -2.21 9.99 4.16
N GLY A 12 -2.45 9.68 2.89
CA GLY A 12 -1.66 10.21 1.77
C GLY A 12 -0.44 9.38 1.40
N ASN A 13 -0.11 8.32 2.13
CA ASN A 13 1.07 7.50 1.84
C ASN A 13 0.95 6.76 0.52
N THR A 14 -0.16 6.04 0.34
CA THR A 14 -0.41 5.27 -0.89
C THR A 14 -0.59 6.21 -2.07
N GLU A 15 -1.23 7.36 -1.87
CA GLU A 15 -1.38 8.38 -2.89
C GLU A 15 -0.03 8.89 -3.39
N LEU A 16 0.92 9.10 -2.47
CA LEU A 16 2.28 9.53 -2.84
C LEU A 16 2.96 8.49 -3.73
N LEU A 17 2.79 7.20 -3.44
CA LEU A 17 3.31 6.12 -4.29
C LEU A 17 2.62 6.13 -5.65
N ALA A 18 1.30 6.33 -5.68
CA ALA A 18 0.54 6.39 -6.93
C ALA A 18 0.99 7.56 -7.80
N ASP A 19 1.19 8.73 -7.21
CA ASP A 19 1.70 9.92 -7.91
C ASP A 19 3.08 9.66 -8.50
N THR A 20 3.95 8.99 -7.74
CA THR A 20 5.29 8.63 -8.20
C THR A 20 5.23 7.71 -9.41
N LEU A 21 4.38 6.68 -9.37
CA LEU A 21 4.18 5.78 -10.51
C LEU A 21 3.67 6.54 -11.73
N HIS A 22 2.68 7.40 -11.54
CA HIS A 22 2.11 8.20 -12.63
C HIS A 22 3.17 9.08 -13.30
N SER A 23 4.11 9.60 -12.52
CA SER A 23 5.18 10.45 -13.06
C SER A 23 6.24 9.69 -13.84
N CYS A 24 6.44 8.40 -13.58
CA CYS A 24 7.51 7.61 -14.21
C CYS A 24 7.02 6.62 -15.28
N LEU A 25 5.72 6.38 -15.37
CA LEU A 25 5.15 5.51 -16.41
C LEU A 25 4.67 6.33 -17.62
N PRO A 26 4.58 5.71 -18.82
CA PRO A 26 4.15 6.44 -20.02
C PRO A 26 2.73 6.99 -19.87
N GLN A 27 2.61 8.30 -19.84
CA GLN A 27 1.32 8.95 -19.57
C GLN A 27 0.28 8.75 -20.68
N ALA A 28 0.72 8.60 -21.92
CA ALA A 28 -0.19 8.37 -23.03
C ALA A 28 -0.94 7.05 -22.93
N GLU A 29 -0.43 6.10 -22.17
CA GLU A 29 -1.03 4.78 -21.99
C GLU A 29 -1.89 4.68 -20.74
N CYS A 30 -1.94 5.73 -19.93
CA CYS A 30 -2.72 5.76 -18.68
C CYS A 30 -4.19 6.05 -19.00
N CYS A 31 -5.05 5.06 -18.79
CA CYS A 31 -6.47 5.23 -19.07
C CYS A 31 -7.29 5.55 -17.80
N TYR A 32 -6.72 5.40 -16.62
CA TYR A 32 -7.40 5.74 -15.38
C TYR A 32 -6.38 5.98 -14.26
N PHE A 33 -6.66 6.97 -13.44
CA PHE A 33 -5.88 7.26 -12.22
C PHE A 33 -6.84 7.72 -11.13
N GLY A 34 -6.93 6.99 -10.04
CA GLY A 34 -7.81 7.38 -8.94
C GLY A 34 -8.20 6.23 -8.03
N ASN A 35 -9.25 6.45 -7.27
CA ASN A 35 -9.78 5.47 -6.34
C ASN A 35 -10.39 4.27 -7.08
N PRO A 36 -10.58 3.12 -6.39
CA PRO A 36 -11.21 1.96 -7.01
C PRO A 36 -12.51 2.30 -7.74
N ASN A 37 -12.55 1.98 -9.02
CA ASN A 37 -13.67 2.31 -9.90
C ASN A 37 -13.70 1.32 -11.08
N PRO A 38 -14.90 0.88 -11.52
CA PRO A 38 -15.01 -0.03 -12.66
C PRO A 38 -14.36 0.49 -13.95
N ALA A 39 -14.26 1.80 -14.13
CA ALA A 39 -13.60 2.39 -15.31
C ALA A 39 -12.15 1.94 -15.47
N ALA A 40 -11.47 1.62 -14.36
CA ALA A 40 -10.09 1.14 -14.39
C ALA A 40 -9.97 -0.26 -15.02
N MET A 41 -11.04 -1.02 -15.04
CA MET A 41 -11.03 -2.40 -15.52
C MET A 41 -10.91 -2.53 -17.03
N GLU A 42 -10.97 -1.42 -17.76
CA GLU A 42 -10.71 -1.41 -19.19
C GLU A 42 -9.23 -1.56 -19.52
N ALA A 43 -8.36 -1.29 -18.54
CA ALA A 43 -6.92 -1.43 -18.75
C ALA A 43 -6.49 -2.89 -18.75
N ASP A 44 -5.43 -3.19 -19.51
CA ASP A 44 -4.82 -4.53 -19.52
C ASP A 44 -3.96 -4.76 -18.29
N THR A 45 -3.27 -3.72 -17.86
CA THR A 45 -2.38 -3.74 -16.69
C THR A 45 -2.89 -2.77 -15.62
N LEU A 46 -2.97 -3.24 -14.40
CA LEU A 46 -3.41 -2.42 -13.27
C LEU A 46 -2.32 -2.36 -12.20
N TYR A 47 -1.98 -1.12 -11.83
CA TYR A 47 -1.13 -0.85 -10.67
C TYR A 47 -2.09 -0.54 -9.52
N VAL A 48 -2.19 -1.47 -8.58
CA VAL A 48 -3.19 -1.38 -7.51
C VAL A 48 -2.49 -1.10 -6.18
N GLY A 49 -2.85 0.03 -5.59
CA GLY A 49 -2.26 0.51 -4.35
C GLY A 49 -3.20 0.39 -3.16
N PHE A 50 -2.65 -0.05 -2.03
CA PHE A 50 -3.41 -0.26 -0.81
C PHE A 50 -2.67 0.31 0.40
N TRP A 51 -3.42 0.59 1.47
CA TRP A 51 -2.84 0.74 2.79
C TRP A 51 -3.15 -0.53 3.59
N THR A 52 -2.24 -0.89 4.48
CA THR A 52 -2.39 -2.13 5.24
C THR A 52 -3.36 -1.94 6.40
N ASP A 53 -4.36 -2.80 6.45
CA ASP A 53 -5.35 -2.86 7.51
C ASP A 53 -5.40 -4.28 8.04
N LYS A 54 -4.97 -4.46 9.28
CA LYS A 54 -4.98 -5.78 9.96
C LYS A 54 -4.26 -6.87 9.17
N GLY A 55 -3.11 -6.53 8.61
CA GLY A 55 -2.24 -7.50 7.91
C GLY A 55 -2.62 -7.79 6.47
N LYS A 56 -3.54 -7.06 5.89
CA LYS A 56 -3.99 -7.22 4.50
C LYS A 56 -4.36 -5.87 3.91
N ALA A 57 -4.80 -5.86 2.65
CA ALA A 57 -5.26 -4.64 2.02
C ALA A 57 -6.52 -4.10 2.70
N ASP A 58 -6.67 -2.78 2.67
CA ASP A 58 -7.91 -2.12 3.08
C ASP A 58 -9.11 -2.68 2.30
N GLU A 59 -10.28 -2.59 2.88
CA GLU A 59 -11.50 -3.20 2.35
C GLU A 59 -11.83 -2.75 0.92
N SER A 60 -11.72 -1.45 0.65
CA SER A 60 -12.00 -0.89 -0.67
C SER A 60 -11.12 -1.50 -1.76
N THR A 61 -9.83 -1.63 -1.50
CA THR A 61 -8.87 -2.24 -2.43
C THR A 61 -9.11 -3.73 -2.55
N SER A 62 -9.34 -4.41 -1.43
CA SER A 62 -9.63 -5.84 -1.41
C SER A 62 -10.84 -6.17 -2.27
N ASP A 63 -11.92 -5.42 -2.13
CA ASP A 63 -13.14 -5.61 -2.92
C ASP A 63 -12.89 -5.39 -4.41
N PHE A 64 -12.08 -4.39 -4.74
CA PHE A 64 -11.72 -4.11 -6.13
C PHE A 64 -10.91 -5.28 -6.73
N LEU A 65 -9.91 -5.77 -6.00
CA LEU A 65 -9.07 -6.87 -6.45
C LEU A 65 -9.89 -8.14 -6.76
N LYS A 66 -10.89 -8.41 -5.94
CA LYS A 66 -11.75 -9.58 -6.11
C LYS A 66 -12.55 -9.57 -7.41
N GLN A 67 -12.74 -8.40 -8.01
CA GLN A 67 -13.50 -8.24 -9.24
C GLN A 67 -12.66 -8.41 -10.50
N LEU A 68 -11.33 -8.36 -10.39
CA LEU A 68 -10.43 -8.42 -11.55
C LEU A 68 -10.38 -9.82 -12.16
N ARG A 69 -10.38 -9.86 -13.50
CA ARG A 69 -10.27 -11.11 -14.27
C ARG A 69 -9.37 -10.90 -15.47
N GLY A 70 -8.40 -11.80 -15.64
CA GLY A 70 -7.55 -11.82 -16.81
C GLY A 70 -6.62 -10.61 -16.94
N LYS A 71 -6.25 -10.00 -15.84
CA LYS A 71 -5.44 -8.78 -15.83
C LYS A 71 -3.99 -9.04 -15.41
N GLN A 72 -3.09 -8.18 -15.84
CA GLN A 72 -1.75 -8.09 -15.27
C GLN A 72 -1.82 -7.09 -14.13
N VAL A 73 -1.34 -7.47 -12.96
CA VAL A 73 -1.47 -6.67 -11.74
C VAL A 73 -0.12 -6.44 -11.09
N PHE A 74 0.20 -5.19 -10.85
CA PHE A 74 1.33 -4.78 -10.01
C PHE A 74 0.75 -4.26 -8.69
N LEU A 75 1.18 -4.83 -7.57
CA LEU A 75 0.68 -4.45 -6.26
C LEU A 75 1.67 -3.52 -5.57
N PHE A 76 1.20 -2.40 -5.06
CA PHE A 76 2.02 -1.55 -4.22
C PHE A 76 1.25 -1.14 -2.97
N GLY A 77 1.98 -1.00 -1.86
CA GLY A 77 1.29 -0.73 -0.61
C GLY A 77 2.18 -0.11 0.45
N THR A 78 1.54 0.35 1.50
CA THR A 78 2.20 0.95 2.66
C THR A 78 1.73 0.26 3.93
N ALA A 79 2.62 0.22 4.92
CA ALA A 79 2.29 -0.32 6.25
C ALA A 79 2.95 0.52 7.32
N GLY A 80 2.18 0.83 8.37
CA GLY A 80 2.70 1.62 9.49
C GLY A 80 3.49 0.81 10.51
N PHE A 81 3.18 -0.48 10.62
CA PHE A 81 3.65 -1.32 11.72
C PHE A 81 5.01 -1.93 11.56
N GLY A 82 5.73 -1.71 10.53
CA GLY A 82 7.06 -2.27 10.38
C GLY A 82 7.60 -2.09 8.99
N GLY A 83 8.93 -2.24 8.86
CA GLY A 83 9.64 -2.05 7.61
C GLY A 83 10.44 -3.26 7.17
N SER A 84 10.22 -4.46 7.75
CA SER A 84 10.97 -5.64 7.35
C SER A 84 10.41 -6.27 6.08
N GLU A 85 11.30 -6.83 5.27
CA GLU A 85 10.90 -7.53 4.05
C GLU A 85 9.99 -8.73 4.35
N GLU A 86 10.22 -9.44 5.44
CA GLU A 86 9.40 -10.59 5.83
C GLU A 86 7.97 -10.17 6.14
N TYR A 87 7.81 -9.05 6.83
CA TYR A 87 6.50 -8.49 7.15
C TYR A 87 5.76 -8.10 5.87
N PHE A 88 6.44 -7.41 4.96
CA PHE A 88 5.86 -7.00 3.69
C PHE A 88 5.46 -8.19 2.82
N LYS A 89 6.30 -9.23 2.76
CA LYS A 89 5.97 -10.46 2.02
C LYS A 89 4.71 -11.14 2.56
N LYS A 90 4.56 -11.14 3.88
CA LYS A 90 3.39 -11.72 4.53
C LYS A 90 2.11 -10.97 4.15
N ILE A 91 2.18 -9.63 4.15
CA ILE A 91 1.06 -8.79 3.75
C ILE A 91 0.74 -9.00 2.27
N LEU A 92 1.74 -8.95 1.40
CA LEU A 92 1.53 -9.13 -0.04
C LEU A 92 0.93 -10.49 -0.35
N LYS A 93 1.33 -11.53 0.37
CA LYS A 93 0.74 -12.86 0.22
C LYS A 93 -0.75 -12.85 0.58
N ALA A 94 -1.11 -12.15 1.64
CA ALA A 94 -2.52 -12.01 2.04
C ALA A 94 -3.33 -11.22 1.00
N VAL A 95 -2.74 -10.15 0.45
CA VAL A 95 -3.38 -9.33 -0.58
C VAL A 95 -3.61 -10.13 -1.86
N GLN A 96 -2.65 -10.95 -2.26
CA GLN A 96 -2.76 -11.78 -3.46
C GLN A 96 -3.88 -12.81 -3.38
N LYS A 97 -4.29 -13.20 -2.19
CA LYS A 97 -5.43 -14.12 -2.02
C LYS A 97 -6.75 -13.55 -2.51
N ASP A 98 -6.85 -12.24 -2.61
CA ASP A 98 -8.06 -11.58 -3.14
C ASP A 98 -8.14 -11.66 -4.66
N LEU A 99 -7.03 -11.98 -5.35
CA LEU A 99 -7.01 -12.05 -6.80
C LEU A 99 -7.47 -13.42 -7.31
N HIS A 100 -8.35 -13.39 -8.28
CA HIS A 100 -8.73 -14.59 -9.01
C HIS A 100 -7.54 -15.14 -9.80
N SER A 101 -7.45 -16.45 -9.96
CA SER A 101 -6.33 -17.13 -10.60
C SER A 101 -6.10 -16.75 -12.07
N SER A 102 -7.10 -16.15 -12.72
CA SER A 102 -6.96 -15.66 -14.09
C SER A 102 -6.02 -14.45 -14.21
N ASN A 103 -5.72 -13.78 -13.10
CA ASN A 103 -4.84 -12.62 -13.10
C ASN A 103 -3.38 -13.04 -12.93
N THR A 104 -2.47 -12.21 -13.46
CA THR A 104 -1.03 -12.44 -13.31
C THR A 104 -0.43 -11.29 -12.51
N VAL A 105 0.23 -11.62 -11.40
CA VAL A 105 0.97 -10.62 -10.61
C VAL A 105 2.33 -10.40 -11.29
N ILE A 106 2.55 -9.22 -11.85
CA ILE A 106 3.77 -8.90 -12.58
C ILE A 106 4.86 -8.30 -11.72
N GLY A 107 4.52 -7.91 -10.49
CA GLY A 107 5.49 -7.36 -9.55
C GLY A 107 4.77 -6.79 -8.34
N SER A 108 5.58 -6.36 -7.38
CA SER A 108 5.05 -5.78 -6.16
C SER A 108 6.08 -4.88 -5.48
N PHE A 109 5.58 -3.97 -4.65
CA PHE A 109 6.41 -3.08 -3.85
C PHE A 109 5.69 -2.73 -2.56
N MET A 110 6.42 -2.68 -1.46
CA MET A 110 5.89 -2.14 -0.20
C MET A 110 6.95 -1.30 0.49
N CYS A 111 6.50 -0.29 1.20
CA CYS A 111 7.33 0.48 2.11
C CYS A 111 6.53 0.85 3.36
N GLN A 112 7.26 1.35 4.35
CA GLN A 112 6.63 1.87 5.55
C GLN A 112 5.93 3.20 5.23
N GLY A 113 4.87 3.53 5.96
CA GLY A 113 4.16 4.80 5.82
C GLY A 113 3.78 5.37 7.17
N LYS A 114 3.75 6.70 7.25
CA LYS A 114 3.39 7.37 8.49
C LYS A 114 1.95 7.08 8.91
N MET A 115 1.75 6.95 10.20
CA MET A 115 0.42 6.79 10.79
C MET A 115 -0.10 8.14 11.30
N PRO A 116 -1.43 8.31 11.46
CA PRO A 116 -1.98 9.54 12.06
C PRO A 116 -1.48 9.76 13.49
N MET A 117 -1.27 11.01 13.87
CA MET A 117 -0.81 11.35 15.23
C MET A 117 -1.76 10.82 16.32
N SER A 118 -3.04 10.62 16.00
CA SER A 118 -3.99 10.01 16.92
C SER A 118 -3.57 8.61 17.40
N VAL A 119 -2.84 7.88 16.56
CA VAL A 119 -2.31 6.55 16.94
C VAL A 119 -1.25 6.71 18.04
N ARG A 120 -0.33 7.67 17.87
CA ARG A 120 0.70 7.94 18.88
C ARG A 120 0.07 8.41 20.19
N GLN A 121 -0.93 9.27 20.11
CA GLN A 121 -1.65 9.74 21.29
C GLN A 121 -2.32 8.58 22.04
N ARG A 122 -2.89 7.64 21.32
CA ARG A 122 -3.49 6.44 21.91
C ARG A 122 -2.44 5.60 22.64
N TYR A 123 -1.25 5.42 22.05
CA TYR A 123 -0.16 4.69 22.69
C TYR A 123 0.30 5.38 23.97
N GLU A 124 0.45 6.71 23.94
CA GLU A 124 0.83 7.49 25.11
C GLU A 124 -0.21 7.36 26.24
N ASN A 125 -1.49 7.39 25.89
CA ASN A 125 -2.57 7.21 26.87
C ASN A 125 -2.55 5.81 27.46
N MET A 126 -2.26 4.78 26.65
CA MET A 126 -2.15 3.41 27.12
C MET A 126 -0.99 3.22 28.10
N LYS A 127 0.13 3.94 27.91
CA LYS A 127 1.27 3.91 28.81
C LYS A 127 0.93 4.42 30.21
N LYS A 128 -0.06 5.29 30.35
CA LYS A 128 -0.49 5.84 31.63
C LYS A 128 -1.31 4.85 32.45
N GLN A 129 -1.72 3.73 31.88
CA GLN A 129 -2.50 2.72 32.59
C GLN A 129 -1.57 1.85 33.44
N PRO A 130 -2.02 1.45 34.67
CA PRO A 130 -1.21 0.60 35.56
C PRO A 130 -0.82 -0.75 34.91
N LEU A 131 -1.72 -1.31 34.11
CA LEU A 131 -1.51 -2.58 33.39
C LEU A 131 -1.56 -2.29 31.91
N HIS A 132 -0.41 -1.93 31.32
CA HIS A 132 -0.30 -1.67 29.90
C HIS A 132 0.51 -2.77 29.19
N LEU A 133 0.38 -2.83 27.88
CA LEU A 133 1.14 -3.78 27.06
C LEU A 133 2.64 -3.52 27.21
N PRO A 134 3.46 -4.58 27.37
CA PRO A 134 4.90 -4.39 27.61
C PRO A 134 5.66 -3.84 26.40
N ASN A 135 5.08 -3.93 25.20
CA ASN A 135 5.73 -3.48 23.96
C ASN A 135 5.33 -2.08 23.52
N LEU A 136 4.67 -1.29 24.36
CA LEU A 136 4.22 0.06 23.98
C LEU A 136 5.36 0.99 23.60
N ASN A 137 6.50 0.92 24.30
CA ASN A 137 7.66 1.74 23.94
C ASN A 137 8.17 1.39 22.53
N ALA A 138 8.19 0.11 22.20
CA ALA A 138 8.59 -0.34 20.85
C ALA A 138 7.60 0.13 19.80
N MET A 139 6.31 0.16 20.11
CA MET A 139 5.26 0.64 19.20
C MET A 139 5.40 2.13 18.93
N ILE A 140 5.70 2.92 19.96
CA ILE A 140 5.92 4.37 19.82
C ILE A 140 7.18 4.62 19.01
N GLU A 141 8.25 3.88 19.27
CA GLU A 141 9.49 3.98 18.49
C GLU A 141 9.25 3.69 17.01
N ASN A 142 8.48 2.63 16.73
CA ASN A 142 8.11 2.31 15.36
C ASN A 142 7.29 3.43 14.71
N PHE A 143 6.34 4.02 15.46
CA PHE A 143 5.57 5.15 14.99
C PHE A 143 6.49 6.31 14.56
N ASP A 144 7.45 6.64 15.43
CA ASP A 144 8.37 7.74 15.18
C ASP A 144 9.25 7.47 13.95
N LYS A 145 9.70 6.23 13.75
CA LYS A 145 10.46 5.83 12.54
C LYS A 145 9.61 5.95 11.30
N ALA A 146 8.32 5.63 11.38
CA ALA A 146 7.43 5.66 10.25
C ALA A 146 7.08 7.07 9.77
N LEU A 147 7.25 8.10 10.62
CA LEU A 147 6.89 9.48 10.30
C LEU A 147 7.57 10.03 9.05
N SER A 148 8.79 9.57 8.74
CA SER A 148 9.54 10.03 7.58
C SER A 148 9.25 9.21 6.32
N HIS A 149 8.42 8.18 6.40
CA HIS A 149 8.11 7.30 5.29
C HIS A 149 6.71 7.57 4.70
N PRO A 150 6.54 7.42 3.38
CA PRO A 150 7.57 7.08 2.40
C PRO A 150 8.58 8.22 2.24
N ASP A 151 9.87 7.87 2.15
CA ASP A 151 10.93 8.84 1.93
C ASP A 151 11.43 8.78 0.47
N ALA A 152 12.42 9.62 0.13
CA ALA A 152 12.96 9.68 -1.22
C ALA A 152 13.55 8.33 -1.68
N ASP A 153 14.15 7.58 -0.78
CA ASP A 153 14.69 6.25 -1.08
C ASP A 153 13.57 5.26 -1.40
N ASP A 154 12.48 5.30 -0.64
CA ASP A 154 11.31 4.46 -0.92
C ASP A 154 10.76 4.72 -2.32
N LEU A 155 10.63 5.99 -2.70
CA LEU A 155 10.12 6.36 -4.02
C LEU A 155 11.04 5.92 -5.14
N GLU A 156 12.36 6.02 -4.94
CA GLU A 156 13.34 5.56 -5.93
C GLU A 156 13.26 4.05 -6.10
N ARG A 157 13.13 3.30 -5.01
CA ARG A 157 12.99 1.84 -5.08
C ARG A 157 11.70 1.43 -5.79
N LEU A 158 10.62 2.20 -5.62
CA LEU A 158 9.37 1.97 -6.35
C LEU A 158 9.59 2.14 -7.85
N LYS A 159 10.27 3.21 -8.26
CA LYS A 159 10.58 3.46 -9.67
C LYS A 159 11.39 2.32 -10.28
N GLN A 160 12.34 1.77 -9.54
CA GLN A 160 13.14 0.64 -9.99
C GLN A 160 12.29 -0.63 -10.13
N ALA A 161 11.32 -0.81 -9.26
CA ALA A 161 10.46 -2.01 -9.27
C ALA A 161 9.58 -2.11 -10.51
N VAL A 162 9.26 -0.98 -11.17
CA VAL A 162 8.40 -0.96 -12.37
C VAL A 162 9.16 -0.84 -13.68
N LYS A 163 10.47 -0.82 -13.65
CA LYS A 163 11.28 -0.79 -14.86
C LYS A 163 11.36 -2.14 -15.58
#